data_d2eab097061111fae777d08e78d90585
#
_entry.id   d2eab097061111fae777d08e78d90585
#
_cell.length_a   1.000
_cell.length_b   1.000
_cell.length_c   1.000
_cell.angle_alpha   90.00
_cell.angle_beta   90.00
_cell.angle_gamma   90.00
#
_symmetry.space_group_name_H-M   'P 1'
#
loop_
_entity.id
_entity.type
_entity.pdbx_description
1 polymer ?
#
loop_
_entity_poly.entity_id
_entity_poly.type
_entity_poly.pdbx_seq_one_letter_code
_entity_poly.pdbx_strand_id
1 'polypeptide(L)'
;MIRLVIAFSAGILAACALAQSNSFGTISGVITDPDGGAIPNIPVQAKNSQTGTAHNTSASASGAYTFAQLPPGTYELLVPAVGFTLDKFEQKGLAVRAGQTLRADIKMPWGPNLGIPGDDPSLFLRNKYAGQSGPVARTVDGKPDFSGVWNSNDDPNPEEPSMLPWATALSKKWMEDNFRDGPSGFCLPGGPLITGPLLYKIIQTPTLFLTLTEDVVAVRQAFLDGRGHPKDLSPTWMGHSIGHWEGDMLVIDTVGMNDKSWLNIYPHTEQLHLIEHYRRTDFAHLQVDITIEDPGAFTKPWTIHSVWNLAPGEEIGEYVCNENNRDTQHLSVK
;
A
#
# COMPACT_ATOMS: atom_id res chain seq x y z
N MET A 1 -91.55 -27.98 -43.91
CA MET A 1 -90.11 -27.85 -44.34
C MET A 1 -89.58 -26.56 -43.75
N ILE A 2 -88.90 -26.64 -42.60
CA ILE A 2 -88.36 -25.52 -41.86
C ILE A 2 -86.91 -25.35 -42.24
N ARG A 3 -86.53 -24.22 -42.83
CA ARG A 3 -85.17 -23.89 -43.15
C ARG A 3 -84.52 -23.19 -41.91
N LEU A 4 -83.50 -23.83 -41.36
CA LEU A 4 -82.65 -23.31 -40.30
C LEU A 4 -81.62 -22.38 -40.85
N VAL A 5 -81.61 -21.10 -40.47
CA VAL A 5 -80.60 -20.11 -40.83
C VAL A 5 -79.57 -20.07 -39.70
N ILE A 6 -78.40 -20.55 -39.94
CA ILE A 6 -77.24 -20.44 -38.99
C ILE A 6 -76.55 -19.13 -39.27
N ALA A 7 -76.69 -18.19 -38.28
CA ALA A 7 -75.92 -16.96 -38.31
C ALA A 7 -74.50 -17.20 -37.71
N PHE A 8 -73.45 -16.96 -38.51
CA PHE A 8 -72.03 -17.04 -38.14
C PHE A 8 -71.64 -15.69 -37.54
N SER A 9 -71.51 -15.58 -36.26
CA SER A 9 -70.99 -14.42 -35.56
C SER A 9 -69.45 -14.54 -35.52
N ALA A 10 -68.73 -13.77 -36.33
CA ALA A 10 -67.29 -13.60 -36.29
C ALA A 10 -66.91 -12.76 -35.08
N GLY A 11 -66.44 -13.41 -34.01
CA GLY A 11 -65.84 -12.75 -32.85
C GLY A 11 -64.46 -12.23 -33.20
N ILE A 12 -64.30 -10.94 -33.24
CA ILE A 12 -62.98 -10.26 -33.30
C ILE A 12 -62.31 -10.39 -31.94
N LEU A 13 -61.37 -11.33 -31.83
CA LEU A 13 -60.42 -11.37 -30.71
C LEU A 13 -59.40 -10.24 -30.90
N ALA A 14 -59.64 -9.12 -30.24
CA ALA A 14 -58.63 -8.08 -30.06
C ALA A 14 -57.55 -8.63 -29.11
N ALA A 15 -56.43 -9.07 -29.65
CA ALA A 15 -55.23 -9.37 -28.89
C ALA A 15 -54.70 -8.04 -28.32
N CYS A 16 -55.03 -7.75 -27.07
CA CYS A 16 -54.31 -6.76 -26.28
C CYS A 16 -52.88 -7.28 -26.12
N ALA A 17 -51.96 -6.81 -26.97
CA ALA A 17 -50.54 -6.91 -26.71
C ALA A 17 -50.26 -6.06 -25.46
N LEU A 18 -50.18 -6.71 -24.30
CA LEU A 18 -49.66 -6.11 -23.09
C LEU A 18 -48.19 -5.77 -23.40
N ALA A 19 -47.95 -4.53 -23.77
CA ALA A 19 -46.63 -3.98 -23.73
C ALA A 19 -46.10 -4.15 -22.30
N GLN A 20 -45.28 -5.14 -22.07
CA GLN A 20 -44.55 -5.25 -20.81
C GLN A 20 -43.74 -3.99 -20.68
N SER A 21 -44.25 -3.02 -19.97
CA SER A 21 -43.49 -1.84 -19.58
C SER A 21 -42.34 -2.37 -18.74
N ASN A 22 -41.11 -2.30 -19.28
CA ASN A 22 -39.90 -2.57 -18.51
C ASN A 22 -39.92 -1.65 -17.30
N SER A 23 -40.38 -2.16 -16.16
CA SER A 23 -40.47 -1.40 -14.91
C SER A 23 -39.10 -1.14 -14.29
N PHE A 24 -38.05 -1.65 -14.87
CA PHE A 24 -36.67 -1.57 -14.39
C PHE A 24 -35.78 -0.87 -15.43
N GLY A 25 -34.72 -0.25 -14.92
CA GLY A 25 -33.62 0.27 -15.75
C GLY A 25 -32.34 -0.56 -15.60
N THR A 26 -31.32 -0.15 -16.30
CA THR A 26 -29.99 -0.80 -16.30
C THR A 26 -28.91 0.24 -16.13
N ILE A 27 -27.86 -0.05 -15.35
CA ILE A 27 -26.58 0.64 -15.38
C ILE A 27 -25.55 -0.30 -15.96
N SER A 28 -24.75 0.14 -16.94
CA SER A 28 -23.66 -0.63 -17.49
C SER A 28 -22.48 0.27 -17.81
N GLY A 29 -21.26 -0.29 -17.83
CA GLY A 29 -20.05 0.45 -18.15
C GLY A 29 -18.82 -0.44 -18.15
N VAL A 30 -17.65 0.18 -18.26
CA VAL A 30 -16.35 -0.47 -18.19
C VAL A 30 -15.56 0.22 -17.07
N ILE A 31 -14.80 -0.57 -16.32
CA ILE A 31 -13.91 -0.08 -15.26
C ILE A 31 -12.48 -0.17 -15.78
N THR A 32 -11.79 0.95 -15.73
CA THR A 32 -10.41 1.08 -16.17
C THR A 32 -9.55 1.71 -15.08
N ASP A 33 -8.26 1.43 -15.13
CA ASP A 33 -7.25 2.20 -14.43
C ASP A 33 -7.07 3.58 -15.09
N PRO A 34 -6.26 4.49 -14.50
CA PRO A 34 -6.01 5.79 -15.08
C PRO A 34 -5.32 5.77 -16.45
N ASP A 35 -4.63 4.70 -16.81
CA ASP A 35 -3.96 4.53 -18.11
C ASP A 35 -4.86 3.88 -19.16
N GLY A 36 -6.10 3.50 -18.76
CA GLY A 36 -7.09 2.88 -19.64
C GLY A 36 -7.02 1.36 -19.70
N GLY A 37 -6.21 0.74 -18.85
CA GLY A 37 -6.19 -0.72 -18.65
C GLY A 37 -7.47 -1.19 -17.97
N ALA A 38 -8.07 -2.28 -18.48
CA ALA A 38 -9.27 -2.86 -17.88
C ALA A 38 -8.97 -3.49 -16.51
N ILE A 39 -9.85 -3.27 -15.51
CA ILE A 39 -9.74 -3.88 -14.18
C ILE A 39 -10.70 -5.07 -14.09
N PRO A 40 -10.20 -6.31 -14.14
CA PRO A 40 -11.05 -7.49 -14.11
C PRO A 40 -11.50 -7.85 -12.70
N ASN A 41 -12.65 -8.51 -12.61
CA ASN A 41 -13.18 -9.15 -11.39
C ASN A 41 -13.37 -8.25 -10.17
N ILE A 42 -13.25 -6.92 -10.33
CA ILE A 42 -13.47 -6.00 -9.22
C ILE A 42 -14.97 -5.95 -8.84
N PRO A 43 -15.32 -5.98 -7.56
CA PRO A 43 -16.70 -5.82 -7.13
C PRO A 43 -17.18 -4.38 -7.37
N VAL A 44 -18.41 -4.24 -7.81
CA VAL A 44 -19.10 -2.95 -7.98
C VAL A 44 -20.41 -3.00 -7.23
N GLN A 45 -20.74 -1.92 -6.55
CA GLN A 45 -22.02 -1.78 -5.84
C GLN A 45 -22.78 -0.59 -6.41
N ALA A 46 -24.08 -0.78 -6.70
CA ALA A 46 -25.03 0.28 -6.97
C ALA A 46 -25.98 0.42 -5.79
N LYS A 47 -25.91 1.52 -5.06
CA LYS A 47 -26.72 1.79 -3.89
C LYS A 47 -27.80 2.83 -4.21
N ASN A 48 -29.06 2.51 -4.00
CA ASN A 48 -30.15 3.46 -4.16
C ASN A 48 -30.08 4.52 -3.05
N SER A 49 -29.94 5.79 -3.42
CA SER A 49 -29.75 6.90 -2.48
C SER A 49 -30.99 7.19 -1.62
N GLN A 50 -32.19 6.75 -2.04
CA GLN A 50 -33.45 7.01 -1.34
C GLN A 50 -33.80 5.86 -0.38
N THR A 51 -33.64 4.60 -0.84
CA THR A 51 -34.05 3.41 -0.06
C THR A 51 -32.87 2.78 0.69
N GLY A 52 -31.63 3.11 0.35
CA GLY A 52 -30.43 2.48 0.88
C GLY A 52 -30.17 1.06 0.34
N THR A 53 -31.06 0.55 -0.53
CA THR A 53 -30.91 -0.80 -1.12
C THR A 53 -29.65 -0.87 -1.98
N ALA A 54 -28.80 -1.86 -1.73
CA ALA A 54 -27.58 -2.09 -2.47
C ALA A 54 -27.71 -3.29 -3.41
N HIS A 55 -27.26 -3.12 -4.65
CA HIS A 55 -27.12 -4.16 -5.66
C HIS A 55 -25.63 -4.36 -5.93
N ASN A 56 -25.17 -5.61 -6.01
CA ASN A 56 -23.76 -5.92 -6.21
C ASN A 56 -23.57 -6.72 -7.49
N THR A 57 -22.50 -6.45 -8.19
CA THR A 57 -22.00 -7.19 -9.34
C THR A 57 -20.47 -7.19 -9.34
N SER A 58 -19.86 -7.86 -10.29
CA SER A 58 -18.40 -7.78 -10.50
C SER A 58 -18.11 -7.50 -11.97
N ALA A 59 -16.99 -6.84 -12.23
CA ALA A 59 -16.52 -6.62 -13.58
C ALA A 59 -16.08 -7.96 -14.22
N SER A 60 -16.28 -8.07 -15.52
CA SER A 60 -15.77 -9.18 -16.33
C SER A 60 -14.25 -9.10 -16.54
N ALA A 61 -13.67 -10.06 -17.23
CA ALA A 61 -12.25 -10.03 -17.62
C ALA A 61 -11.86 -8.80 -18.46
N SER A 62 -12.82 -8.18 -19.15
CA SER A 62 -12.62 -6.94 -19.92
C SER A 62 -12.97 -5.67 -19.15
N GLY A 63 -13.17 -5.75 -17.84
CA GLY A 63 -13.60 -4.63 -17.00
C GLY A 63 -15.09 -4.26 -17.16
N ALA A 64 -15.86 -4.93 -18.01
CA ALA A 64 -17.27 -4.58 -18.22
C ALA A 64 -18.15 -5.04 -17.06
N TYR A 65 -19.08 -4.19 -16.64
CA TYR A 65 -20.05 -4.50 -15.59
C TYR A 65 -21.48 -4.11 -15.99
N THR A 66 -22.46 -4.75 -15.37
CA THR A 66 -23.86 -4.48 -15.62
C THR A 66 -24.71 -4.75 -14.39
N PHE A 67 -25.56 -3.79 -14.04
CA PHE A 67 -26.67 -3.94 -13.13
C PHE A 67 -27.95 -3.95 -13.94
N ALA A 68 -28.50 -5.12 -14.19
CA ALA A 68 -29.81 -5.28 -14.81
C ALA A 68 -30.92 -5.17 -13.76
N GLN A 69 -32.13 -4.80 -14.19
CA GLN A 69 -33.34 -4.81 -13.35
C GLN A 69 -33.25 -3.91 -12.09
N LEU A 70 -32.65 -2.72 -12.23
CA LEU A 70 -32.67 -1.72 -11.17
C LEU A 70 -34.03 -1.01 -11.14
N PRO A 71 -34.71 -0.92 -9.98
CA PRO A 71 -35.87 -0.03 -9.83
C PRO A 71 -35.52 1.41 -10.24
N PRO A 72 -36.46 2.16 -10.84
CA PRO A 72 -36.25 3.57 -11.10
C PRO A 72 -35.91 4.33 -9.81
N GLY A 73 -34.90 5.20 -9.90
CA GLY A 73 -34.39 5.92 -8.73
C GLY A 73 -33.04 6.58 -8.98
N THR A 74 -32.51 7.20 -7.95
CA THR A 74 -31.15 7.78 -7.97
C THR A 74 -30.20 6.82 -7.28
N TYR A 75 -29.08 6.53 -7.94
CA TYR A 75 -28.08 5.58 -7.48
C TYR A 75 -26.73 6.24 -7.26
N GLU A 76 -25.97 5.59 -6.42
CA GLU A 76 -24.55 5.83 -6.17
C GLU A 76 -23.78 4.57 -6.57
N LEU A 77 -22.73 4.72 -7.39
CA LEU A 77 -21.79 3.64 -7.70
C LEU A 77 -20.60 3.72 -6.78
N LEU A 78 -20.22 2.55 -6.25
CA LEU A 78 -19.11 2.37 -5.33
C LEU A 78 -18.23 1.24 -5.88
N VAL A 79 -16.94 1.52 -6.00
CA VAL A 79 -15.91 0.53 -6.33
C VAL A 79 -14.83 0.63 -5.26
N PRO A 80 -14.46 -0.47 -4.59
CA PRO A 80 -13.40 -0.43 -3.57
C PRO A 80 -12.04 -0.14 -4.20
N ALA A 81 -11.11 0.27 -3.37
CA ALA A 81 -9.71 0.37 -3.77
C ALA A 81 -9.16 -0.97 -4.28
N VAL A 82 -8.19 -0.93 -5.18
CA VAL A 82 -7.51 -2.12 -5.71
C VAL A 82 -6.06 -2.06 -5.29
N GLY A 83 -5.66 -3.00 -4.44
CA GLY A 83 -4.33 -2.99 -3.86
C GLY A 83 -4.02 -1.65 -3.18
N PHE A 84 -2.80 -1.18 -3.36
CA PHE A 84 -2.35 0.13 -2.87
C PHE A 84 -2.31 1.20 -3.96
N THR A 85 -2.50 0.81 -5.21
CA THR A 85 -2.24 1.65 -6.39
C THR A 85 -3.46 2.45 -6.81
N LEU A 86 -4.67 1.86 -6.70
CA LEU A 86 -5.91 2.50 -7.11
C LEU A 86 -6.80 2.78 -5.91
N ASP A 87 -7.19 4.04 -5.74
CA ASP A 87 -8.11 4.44 -4.68
C ASP A 87 -9.55 4.01 -5.02
N LYS A 88 -10.42 4.01 -4.00
CA LYS A 88 -11.86 3.78 -4.17
C LYS A 88 -12.47 4.80 -5.13
N PHE A 89 -13.48 4.35 -5.84
CA PHE A 89 -14.28 5.24 -6.69
C PHE A 89 -15.70 5.37 -6.14
N GLU A 90 -16.22 6.58 -6.13
CA GLU A 90 -17.58 6.90 -5.72
C GLU A 90 -18.19 7.90 -6.70
N GLN A 91 -19.35 7.56 -7.26
CA GLN A 91 -20.11 8.46 -8.12
C GLN A 91 -21.56 8.52 -7.69
N LYS A 92 -22.05 9.69 -7.34
CA LYS A 92 -23.42 9.93 -6.88
C LYS A 92 -24.31 10.52 -7.98
N GLY A 93 -25.62 10.44 -7.76
CA GLY A 93 -26.59 11.16 -8.58
C GLY A 93 -26.96 10.50 -9.91
N LEU A 94 -26.74 9.20 -10.06
CA LEU A 94 -27.07 8.45 -11.27
C LEU A 94 -28.56 8.16 -11.33
N ALA A 95 -29.29 8.92 -12.16
CA ALA A 95 -30.73 8.75 -12.33
C ALA A 95 -31.06 7.61 -13.28
N VAL A 96 -31.65 6.54 -12.77
CA VAL A 96 -32.09 5.36 -13.51
C VAL A 96 -33.61 5.48 -13.74
N ARG A 97 -34.02 5.37 -15.00
CA ARG A 97 -35.43 5.41 -15.41
C ARG A 97 -35.86 4.04 -15.93
N ALA A 98 -37.15 3.75 -15.85
CA ALA A 98 -37.73 2.54 -16.39
C ALA A 98 -37.44 2.40 -17.91
N GLY A 99 -37.03 1.23 -18.34
CA GLY A 99 -36.69 0.93 -19.73
C GLY A 99 -35.38 1.55 -20.24
N GLN A 100 -34.64 2.31 -19.41
CA GLN A 100 -33.41 2.98 -19.80
C GLN A 100 -32.18 2.15 -19.45
N THR A 101 -31.19 2.14 -20.34
CA THR A 101 -29.80 1.76 -20.02
C THR A 101 -28.97 3.01 -19.86
N LEU A 102 -28.49 3.24 -18.64
CA LEU A 102 -27.55 4.32 -18.31
C LEU A 102 -26.12 3.78 -18.46
N ARG A 103 -25.30 4.41 -19.31
CA ARG A 103 -23.88 4.11 -19.41
C ARG A 103 -23.12 4.92 -18.36
N ALA A 104 -22.36 4.24 -17.55
CA ALA A 104 -21.48 4.83 -16.53
C ALA A 104 -20.12 4.11 -16.60
N ASP A 105 -19.20 4.65 -17.38
CA ASP A 105 -17.83 4.16 -17.40
C ASP A 105 -17.08 4.72 -16.19
N ILE A 106 -16.30 3.88 -15.55
CA ILE A 106 -15.55 4.19 -14.33
C ILE A 106 -14.07 4.21 -14.65
N LYS A 107 -13.43 5.33 -14.38
CA LYS A 107 -11.99 5.46 -14.38
C LYS A 107 -11.54 5.57 -12.93
N MET A 108 -10.88 4.53 -12.43
CA MET A 108 -10.38 4.50 -11.06
C MET A 108 -9.31 5.59 -10.88
N PRO A 109 -9.31 6.33 -9.77
CA PRO A 109 -8.22 7.26 -9.48
C PRO A 109 -6.98 6.50 -9.00
N TRP A 110 -5.79 7.11 -9.18
CA TRP A 110 -4.61 6.65 -8.47
C TRP A 110 -4.83 6.81 -6.96
N GLY A 111 -4.37 5.85 -6.19
CA GLY A 111 -4.33 5.95 -4.74
C GLY A 111 -3.38 7.08 -4.30
N PRO A 112 -3.70 7.76 -3.20
CA PRO A 112 -2.88 8.86 -2.68
C PRO A 112 -1.51 8.42 -2.20
N ASN A 113 -1.36 7.14 -1.92
CA ASN A 113 -0.11 6.50 -1.49
C ASN A 113 -0.15 5.02 -1.87
N LEU A 114 1.02 4.41 -2.11
CA LEU A 114 1.22 2.96 -2.03
C LEU A 114 1.05 2.46 -0.58
N GLY A 115 0.41 3.24 0.26
CA GLY A 115 0.15 2.96 1.65
C GLY A 115 -1.18 2.23 1.85
N ILE A 116 -1.33 1.69 3.00
CA ILE A 116 -2.42 0.83 3.45
C ILE A 116 -3.77 1.53 3.26
N PRO A 117 -4.73 0.94 2.52
CA PRO A 117 -6.08 1.48 2.45
C PRO A 117 -6.79 1.25 3.79
N GLY A 118 -7.20 2.32 4.43
CA GLY A 118 -7.93 2.27 5.69
C GLY A 118 -7.27 3.07 6.81
N ASP A 119 -7.68 2.82 8.04
CA ASP A 119 -7.07 3.42 9.23
C ASP A 119 -5.60 2.98 9.31
N ASP A 120 -4.70 3.94 9.47
CA ASP A 120 -3.27 3.68 9.59
C ASP A 120 -3.00 2.67 10.74
N PRO A 121 -2.60 1.41 10.46
CA PRO A 121 -2.36 0.43 11.50
C PRO A 121 -1.30 0.88 12.49
N SER A 122 -0.37 1.74 12.06
CA SER A 122 0.65 2.31 12.93
C SER A 122 0.05 3.16 14.04
N LEU A 123 -1.02 3.89 13.77
CA LEU A 123 -1.74 4.68 14.79
C LEU A 123 -2.37 3.77 15.84
N PHE A 124 -2.95 2.64 15.42
CA PHE A 124 -3.49 1.65 16.35
C PHE A 124 -2.39 1.08 17.26
N LEU A 125 -1.27 0.65 16.68
CA LEU A 125 -0.13 0.11 17.43
C LEU A 125 0.52 1.17 18.32
N ARG A 126 0.70 2.39 17.85
CA ARG A 126 1.17 3.52 18.68
C ARG A 126 0.29 3.71 19.90
N ASN A 127 -1.02 3.77 19.69
CA ASN A 127 -1.97 3.98 20.79
C ASN A 127 -2.02 2.77 21.74
N LYS A 128 -1.92 1.55 21.21
CA LYS A 128 -1.92 0.31 22.00
C LYS A 128 -0.77 0.22 22.97
N TYR A 129 0.40 0.71 22.57
CA TYR A 129 1.63 0.63 23.37
C TYR A 129 2.08 1.97 23.96
N ALA A 130 1.31 3.04 23.73
CA ALA A 130 1.59 4.35 24.31
C ALA A 130 1.62 4.30 25.84
N GLY A 131 2.56 5.02 26.44
CA GLY A 131 2.67 5.17 27.88
C GLY A 131 3.37 4.02 28.61
N GLN A 132 3.91 3.04 27.91
CA GLN A 132 4.78 2.06 28.54
C GLN A 132 6.12 2.72 28.89
N SER A 133 6.62 2.46 30.08
CA SER A 133 7.91 2.94 30.55
C SER A 133 8.53 1.97 31.55
N GLY A 134 9.81 2.10 31.80
CA GLY A 134 10.53 1.28 32.75
C GLY A 134 12.04 1.35 32.54
N PRO A 135 12.83 0.65 33.33
CA PRO A 135 14.29 0.61 33.16
C PRO A 135 14.65 -0.06 31.84
N VAL A 136 15.76 0.37 31.24
CA VAL A 136 16.32 -0.23 30.03
C VAL A 136 16.65 -1.71 30.30
N ALA A 137 16.10 -2.59 29.49
CA ALA A 137 16.48 -4.02 29.51
C ALA A 137 17.93 -4.18 29.07
N ARG A 138 18.67 -5.10 29.70
CA ARG A 138 20.07 -5.35 29.40
C ARG A 138 20.33 -6.82 29.13
N THR A 139 21.24 -7.07 28.23
CA THR A 139 21.79 -8.39 27.92
C THR A 139 22.69 -8.88 29.07
N VAL A 140 23.10 -10.14 29.02
CA VAL A 140 23.97 -10.76 30.05
C VAL A 140 25.36 -10.10 30.15
N ASP A 141 25.84 -9.48 29.08
CA ASP A 141 27.08 -8.70 29.00
C ASP A 141 26.91 -7.22 29.35
N GLY A 142 25.70 -6.85 29.82
CA GLY A 142 25.40 -5.51 30.35
C GLY A 142 25.08 -4.44 29.29
N LYS A 143 25.10 -4.77 28.01
CA LYS A 143 24.68 -3.85 26.94
C LYS A 143 23.16 -3.68 26.94
N PRO A 144 22.62 -2.55 26.45
CA PRO A 144 21.18 -2.46 26.21
C PRO A 144 20.71 -3.60 25.31
N ASP A 145 19.61 -4.22 25.68
CA ASP A 145 18.98 -5.26 24.88
C ASP A 145 17.95 -4.65 23.95
N PHE A 146 18.20 -4.70 22.66
CA PHE A 146 17.28 -4.22 21.62
C PHE A 146 16.36 -5.32 21.11
N SER A 147 16.51 -6.57 21.56
CA SER A 147 15.68 -7.70 21.11
C SER A 147 14.21 -7.43 21.41
N GLY A 148 13.35 -7.80 20.48
CA GLY A 148 11.91 -7.63 20.59
C GLY A 148 11.26 -7.26 19.27
N VAL A 149 9.96 -7.05 19.34
CA VAL A 149 9.17 -6.53 18.22
C VAL A 149 8.93 -5.05 18.45
N TRP A 150 9.17 -4.25 17.43
CA TRP A 150 9.13 -2.80 17.47
C TRP A 150 8.23 -2.25 16.37
N ASN A 151 7.55 -1.15 16.66
CA ASN A 151 6.84 -0.34 15.68
C ASN A 151 7.58 0.98 15.52
N SER A 152 8.04 1.30 14.31
CA SER A 152 8.72 2.57 14.04
C SER A 152 7.72 3.72 14.00
N ASN A 153 8.14 4.87 14.50
CA ASN A 153 7.45 6.13 14.30
C ASN A 153 8.39 7.05 13.54
N ASP A 154 7.97 7.44 12.37
CA ASP A 154 8.71 8.41 11.58
C ASP A 154 8.69 9.79 12.27
N ASP A 155 9.73 10.58 12.02
CA ASP A 155 9.77 11.96 12.45
C ASP A 155 8.59 12.72 11.83
N PRO A 156 7.72 13.34 12.63
CA PRO A 156 6.61 14.13 12.09
C PRO A 156 7.07 15.38 11.31
N ASN A 157 8.33 15.79 11.46
CA ASN A 157 8.92 16.94 10.77
C ASN A 157 10.33 16.57 10.22
N PRO A 158 10.43 15.67 9.25
CA PRO A 158 11.72 15.26 8.72
C PRO A 158 12.45 16.43 8.05
N GLU A 159 13.77 16.51 8.22
CA GLU A 159 14.59 17.45 7.45
C GLU A 159 14.51 17.07 5.96
N GLU A 160 14.13 18.02 5.11
CA GLU A 160 14.18 17.78 3.66
C GLU A 160 15.63 17.75 3.19
N PRO A 161 16.07 16.68 2.51
CA PRO A 161 17.45 16.60 2.01
C PRO A 161 17.71 17.59 0.89
N SER A 162 18.91 18.16 0.88
CA SER A 162 19.38 19.00 -0.21
C SER A 162 19.89 18.13 -1.36
N MET A 163 19.02 17.84 -2.33
CA MET A 163 19.32 16.94 -3.45
C MET A 163 20.02 17.62 -4.61
N LEU A 164 20.81 16.84 -5.37
CA LEU A 164 21.31 17.22 -6.67
C LEU A 164 20.14 17.36 -7.70
N PRO A 165 20.29 18.17 -8.78
CA PRO A 165 19.19 18.44 -9.72
C PRO A 165 18.52 17.19 -10.31
N TRP A 166 19.30 16.16 -10.66
CA TRP A 166 18.76 14.91 -11.19
C TRP A 166 17.92 14.15 -10.17
N ALA A 167 18.39 14.12 -8.92
CA ALA A 167 17.67 13.44 -7.82
C ALA A 167 16.36 14.16 -7.48
N THR A 168 16.38 15.50 -7.46
CA THR A 168 15.17 16.32 -7.31
C THR A 168 14.17 16.04 -8.43
N ALA A 169 14.60 16.00 -9.69
CA ALA A 169 13.74 15.75 -10.84
C ALA A 169 13.13 14.34 -10.78
N LEU A 170 13.91 13.34 -10.37
CA LEU A 170 13.44 11.95 -10.27
C LEU A 170 12.47 11.76 -9.10
N SER A 171 12.78 12.32 -7.92
CA SER A 171 11.86 12.30 -6.76
C SER A 171 10.52 12.95 -7.10
N LYS A 172 10.56 14.12 -7.77
CA LYS A 172 9.34 14.79 -8.23
C LYS A 172 8.54 13.92 -9.19
N LYS A 173 9.20 13.28 -10.15
CA LYS A 173 8.55 12.36 -11.08
C LYS A 173 7.89 11.20 -10.33
N TRP A 174 8.55 10.58 -9.36
CA TRP A 174 7.97 9.50 -8.56
C TRP A 174 6.70 9.95 -7.81
N MET A 175 6.71 11.17 -7.25
CA MET A 175 5.50 11.73 -6.61
C MET A 175 4.37 11.99 -7.62
N GLU A 176 4.68 12.52 -8.81
CA GLU A 176 3.69 12.74 -9.88
C GLU A 176 3.10 11.44 -10.40
N ASP A 177 3.90 10.38 -10.45
CA ASP A 177 3.50 9.03 -10.86
C ASP A 177 2.90 8.20 -9.72
N ASN A 178 2.63 8.78 -8.54
CA ASN A 178 2.15 8.09 -7.32
C ASN A 178 2.97 6.85 -6.97
N PHE A 179 4.30 6.94 -7.10
CA PHE A 179 5.26 5.89 -6.73
C PHE A 179 5.04 4.53 -7.42
N ARG A 180 4.40 4.50 -8.60
CA ARG A 180 4.08 3.27 -9.36
C ARG A 180 5.28 2.38 -9.65
N ASP A 181 6.45 3.00 -9.86
CA ASP A 181 7.68 2.30 -10.18
C ASP A 181 8.46 1.86 -8.92
N GLY A 182 7.86 2.05 -7.74
CA GLY A 182 8.48 1.70 -6.47
C GLY A 182 8.75 0.20 -6.34
N PRO A 183 9.91 -0.19 -5.81
CA PRO A 183 10.30 -1.59 -5.73
C PRO A 183 9.30 -2.45 -4.94
N SER A 184 8.70 -1.92 -3.90
CA SER A 184 7.71 -2.66 -3.07
C SER A 184 6.48 -3.10 -3.86
N GLY A 185 6.01 -2.30 -4.84
CA GLY A 185 4.90 -2.68 -5.73
C GLY A 185 5.22 -3.91 -6.59
N PHE A 186 6.48 -4.16 -6.87
CA PHE A 186 6.98 -5.32 -7.60
C PHE A 186 7.50 -6.43 -6.69
N CYS A 187 7.20 -6.38 -5.39
CA CYS A 187 7.70 -7.34 -4.40
C CYS A 187 9.24 -7.40 -4.32
N LEU A 188 9.89 -6.28 -4.57
CA LEU A 188 11.33 -6.12 -4.45
C LEU A 188 11.66 -5.44 -3.11
N PRO A 189 12.84 -5.71 -2.53
CA PRO A 189 13.22 -5.09 -1.26
C PRO A 189 13.26 -3.57 -1.35
N GLY A 190 12.77 -2.88 -0.32
CA GLY A 190 12.80 -1.42 -0.21
C GLY A 190 14.17 -0.84 0.18
N GLY A 191 15.13 -1.70 0.51
CA GLY A 191 16.45 -1.30 1.01
C GLY A 191 16.56 -1.34 2.53
N PRO A 192 17.71 -0.93 3.10
CA PRO A 192 17.95 -1.03 4.55
C PRO A 192 17.21 0.03 5.38
N LEU A 193 16.79 1.13 4.76
CA LEU A 193 15.94 2.12 5.39
C LEU A 193 14.50 1.66 5.31
N ILE A 194 14.04 1.09 6.39
CA ILE A 194 12.68 0.65 6.50
C ILE A 194 11.95 1.69 7.35
N THR A 195 11.17 2.51 6.70
CA THR A 195 10.27 3.47 7.31
C THR A 195 8.84 3.04 7.00
N GLY A 196 7.95 3.13 7.96
CA GLY A 196 6.55 2.79 7.73
C GLY A 196 5.89 2.09 8.92
N PRO A 197 4.60 1.80 8.81
CA PRO A 197 3.77 1.33 9.92
C PRO A 197 3.97 -0.15 10.30
N LEU A 198 4.90 -0.83 9.65
CA LEU A 198 5.10 -2.26 9.82
C LEU A 198 5.88 -2.58 11.10
N LEU A 199 5.76 -3.82 11.54
CA LEU A 199 6.50 -4.31 12.69
C LEU A 199 7.90 -4.77 12.27
N TYR A 200 8.85 -4.50 13.16
CA TYR A 200 10.24 -4.93 13.03
C TYR A 200 10.59 -5.85 14.18
N LYS A 201 11.21 -6.97 13.91
CA LYS A 201 11.77 -7.82 14.94
C LYS A 201 13.29 -7.69 14.96
N ILE A 202 13.81 -7.25 16.10
CA ILE A 202 15.24 -7.21 16.35
C ILE A 202 15.63 -8.48 17.10
N ILE A 203 16.68 -9.16 16.65
CA ILE A 203 17.36 -10.24 17.34
C ILE A 203 18.80 -9.82 17.54
N GLN A 204 19.18 -9.62 18.81
CA GLN A 204 20.51 -9.22 19.20
C GLN A 204 21.27 -10.38 19.84
N THR A 205 22.50 -10.58 19.38
CA THR A 205 23.49 -11.46 20.01
C THR A 205 24.78 -10.66 20.24
N PRO A 206 25.77 -11.19 20.98
CA PRO A 206 27.06 -10.48 21.17
C PRO A 206 27.80 -10.14 19.87
N THR A 207 27.55 -10.88 18.78
CA THR A 207 28.28 -10.75 17.52
C THR A 207 27.42 -10.39 16.31
N LEU A 208 26.09 -10.29 16.51
CA LEU A 208 25.18 -10.09 15.40
C LEU A 208 23.93 -9.31 15.85
N PHE A 209 23.53 -8.35 15.03
CA PHE A 209 22.28 -7.63 15.13
C PHE A 209 21.47 -7.91 13.87
N LEU A 210 20.31 -8.55 14.02
CA LEU A 210 19.40 -8.89 12.93
C LEU A 210 18.16 -8.02 13.00
N THR A 211 17.75 -7.49 11.87
CA THR A 211 16.43 -6.87 11.71
C THR A 211 15.62 -7.68 10.71
N LEU A 212 14.45 -8.11 11.15
CA LEU A 212 13.45 -8.78 10.32
C LEU A 212 12.26 -7.83 10.18
N THR A 213 11.63 -7.80 9.02
CA THR A 213 10.47 -6.93 8.76
C THR A 213 9.31 -7.74 8.21
N GLU A 214 8.09 -7.26 8.42
CA GLU A 214 6.90 -7.83 7.79
C GLU A 214 6.79 -7.48 6.31
N ASP A 215 7.52 -6.46 5.86
CA ASP A 215 7.55 -6.09 4.44
C ASP A 215 8.38 -7.10 3.66
N VAL A 216 8.31 -7.01 2.33
CA VAL A 216 8.96 -7.88 1.36
C VAL A 216 10.25 -8.48 1.90
N VAL A 217 10.15 -9.67 2.43
CA VAL A 217 11.12 -10.50 3.14
C VAL A 217 12.55 -9.90 3.16
N ALA A 218 12.76 -8.89 4.01
CA ALA A 218 14.08 -8.32 4.17
C ALA A 218 14.66 -8.77 5.53
N VAL A 219 15.74 -9.51 5.45
CA VAL A 219 16.58 -9.82 6.60
C VAL A 219 17.86 -9.01 6.47
N ARG A 220 18.07 -8.11 7.42
CA ARG A 220 19.31 -7.33 7.47
C ARG A 220 20.17 -7.85 8.60
N GLN A 221 21.47 -8.04 8.32
CA GLN A 221 22.46 -8.50 9.26
C GLN A 221 23.53 -7.42 9.46
N ALA A 222 23.73 -6.98 10.68
CA ALA A 222 24.86 -6.16 11.05
C ALA A 222 25.82 -6.96 11.96
N PHE A 223 27.06 -7.06 11.54
CA PHE A 223 28.08 -7.86 12.24
C PHE A 223 28.75 -7.04 13.34
N LEU A 224 28.71 -7.55 14.58
CA LEU A 224 29.24 -6.91 15.78
C LEU A 224 30.54 -7.55 16.26
N ASP A 225 31.16 -8.42 15.46
CA ASP A 225 32.34 -9.21 15.79
C ASP A 225 33.67 -8.50 15.52
N GLY A 226 33.62 -7.19 15.20
CA GLY A 226 34.81 -6.38 14.96
C GLY A 226 35.39 -6.49 13.55
N ARG A 227 34.70 -7.19 12.63
CA ARG A 227 35.14 -7.22 11.21
C ARG A 227 34.96 -5.86 10.57
N GLY A 228 35.72 -5.60 9.52
CA GLY A 228 35.51 -4.48 8.61
C GLY A 228 34.65 -4.87 7.39
N HIS A 229 34.29 -3.89 6.58
CA HIS A 229 33.67 -4.16 5.29
C HIS A 229 34.63 -4.89 4.34
N PRO A 230 34.13 -5.87 3.55
CA PRO A 230 34.92 -6.50 2.49
C PRO A 230 35.36 -5.45 1.45
N LYS A 231 36.57 -5.63 0.91
CA LYS A 231 37.11 -4.68 -0.10
C LYS A 231 36.40 -4.78 -1.44
N ASP A 232 35.92 -5.99 -1.78
CA ASP A 232 35.27 -6.29 -3.07
C ASP A 232 33.78 -6.58 -2.82
N LEU A 233 33.01 -5.54 -2.44
CA LEU A 233 31.56 -5.64 -2.26
C LEU A 233 30.86 -5.59 -3.62
N SER A 234 30.03 -6.60 -3.89
CA SER A 234 29.04 -6.48 -4.95
C SER A 234 27.80 -5.78 -4.38
N PRO A 235 27.27 -4.73 -5.03
CA PRO A 235 26.10 -4.02 -4.54
C PRO A 235 24.87 -4.92 -4.38
N THR A 236 24.21 -4.82 -3.24
CA THR A 236 23.01 -5.58 -2.90
C THR A 236 21.87 -4.66 -2.43
N TRP A 237 20.66 -5.18 -2.29
CA TRP A 237 19.53 -4.41 -1.80
C TRP A 237 19.72 -3.88 -0.37
N MET A 238 20.33 -4.69 0.50
CA MET A 238 20.49 -4.38 1.92
C MET A 238 21.88 -3.91 2.29
N GLY A 239 22.81 -3.90 1.33
CA GLY A 239 24.20 -3.57 1.58
C GLY A 239 24.91 -4.58 2.49
N HIS A 240 26.05 -4.16 3.03
CA HIS A 240 26.82 -4.86 4.04
C HIS A 240 26.93 -3.98 5.28
N SER A 241 26.44 -4.47 6.42
CA SER A 241 26.41 -3.73 7.67
C SER A 241 27.38 -4.31 8.69
N ILE A 242 28.12 -3.46 9.35
CA ILE A 242 28.94 -3.76 10.53
C ILE A 242 28.52 -2.86 11.67
N GLY A 243 28.80 -3.21 12.91
CA GLY A 243 28.45 -2.35 14.02
C GLY A 243 29.41 -2.47 15.18
N HIS A 244 29.38 -1.45 16.03
CA HIS A 244 30.16 -1.40 17.27
C HIS A 244 29.39 -0.62 18.34
N TRP A 245 29.85 -0.79 19.59
CA TRP A 245 29.23 -0.14 20.73
C TRP A 245 30.01 1.10 21.13
N GLU A 246 29.30 2.22 21.29
CA GLU A 246 29.77 3.44 21.92
C GLU A 246 29.03 3.65 23.26
N GLY A 247 29.58 3.09 24.34
CA GLY A 247 28.86 3.05 25.62
C GLY A 247 27.58 2.19 25.53
N ASP A 248 26.45 2.83 25.69
CA ASP A 248 25.10 2.24 25.58
C ASP A 248 24.44 2.46 24.20
N MET A 249 25.16 3.06 23.27
CA MET A 249 24.69 3.29 21.92
C MET A 249 25.31 2.25 20.96
N LEU A 250 24.48 1.63 20.12
CA LEU A 250 24.95 0.79 19.03
C LEU A 250 25.04 1.64 17.76
N VAL A 251 26.21 1.67 17.16
CA VAL A 251 26.45 2.33 15.86
C VAL A 251 26.53 1.26 14.78
N ILE A 252 25.72 1.39 13.74
CA ILE A 252 25.75 0.50 12.58
C ILE A 252 26.14 1.30 11.35
N ASP A 253 27.14 0.80 10.65
CA ASP A 253 27.70 1.34 9.42
C ASP A 253 27.32 0.44 8.26
N THR A 254 26.74 0.98 7.18
CA THR A 254 26.25 0.21 6.04
C THR A 254 26.66 0.85 4.73
N VAL A 255 27.31 0.05 3.89
CA VAL A 255 27.77 0.40 2.54
C VAL A 255 27.43 -0.68 1.53
N GLY A 256 27.63 -0.42 0.24
CA GLY A 256 27.45 -1.42 -0.82
C GLY A 256 25.98 -1.71 -1.14
N MET A 257 25.11 -0.72 -0.99
CA MET A 257 23.76 -0.79 -1.54
C MET A 257 23.78 -0.63 -3.06
N ASN A 258 22.86 -1.33 -3.76
CA ASN A 258 22.59 -1.03 -5.16
C ASN A 258 21.68 0.21 -5.25
N ASP A 259 21.56 0.80 -6.44
CA ASP A 259 20.77 2.00 -6.72
C ASP A 259 19.29 1.73 -7.03
N LYS A 260 18.80 0.52 -6.73
CA LYS A 260 17.44 0.06 -7.09
C LYS A 260 16.43 0.26 -5.98
N SER A 261 16.86 0.43 -4.74
CA SER A 261 15.99 0.77 -3.62
C SER A 261 15.74 2.28 -3.56
N TRP A 262 14.76 2.68 -2.76
CA TRP A 262 14.45 4.09 -2.53
C TRP A 262 14.64 4.43 -1.06
N LEU A 263 15.16 5.63 -0.79
CA LEU A 263 15.17 6.18 0.55
C LEU A 263 13.83 6.90 0.80
N ASN A 264 12.79 6.13 1.04
CA ASN A 264 11.42 6.64 1.06
C ASN A 264 11.04 7.21 -0.34
N ILE A 265 11.01 8.54 -0.47
CA ILE A 265 10.72 9.24 -1.74
C ILE A 265 11.99 9.76 -2.43
N TYR A 266 13.16 9.48 -1.90
CA TYR A 266 14.41 10.04 -2.37
C TYR A 266 15.25 9.00 -3.11
N PRO A 267 15.73 9.30 -4.32
CA PRO A 267 16.68 8.43 -5.02
C PRO A 267 18.07 8.50 -4.39
N HIS A 268 18.82 7.45 -4.57
CA HIS A 268 20.20 7.37 -4.16
C HIS A 268 21.08 6.69 -5.24
N THR A 269 22.39 6.67 -5.03
CA THR A 269 23.34 5.98 -5.87
C THR A 269 24.02 4.83 -5.12
N GLU A 270 24.89 4.08 -5.79
CA GLU A 270 25.73 3.06 -5.14
C GLU A 270 26.78 3.64 -4.18
N GLN A 271 26.91 4.98 -4.11
CA GLN A 271 27.76 5.66 -3.14
C GLN A 271 27.08 5.86 -1.79
N LEU A 272 25.83 5.37 -1.66
CA LEU A 272 25.07 5.49 -0.42
C LEU A 272 25.82 4.84 0.75
N HIS A 273 25.97 5.61 1.81
CA HIS A 273 26.55 5.21 3.09
C HIS A 273 25.55 5.58 4.18
N LEU A 274 25.18 4.65 5.03
CA LEU A 274 24.28 4.87 6.16
C LEU A 274 25.05 4.67 7.46
N ILE A 275 24.89 5.62 8.37
CA ILE A 275 25.40 5.55 9.74
C ILE A 275 24.20 5.65 10.69
N GLU A 276 23.92 4.58 11.42
CA GLU A 276 22.76 4.47 12.26
C GLU A 276 23.16 4.39 13.73
N HIS A 277 22.48 5.17 14.55
CA HIS A 277 22.70 5.23 16.00
C HIS A 277 21.45 4.72 16.70
N TYR A 278 21.56 3.55 17.35
CA TYR A 278 20.49 2.94 18.11
C TYR A 278 20.70 3.20 19.60
N ARG A 279 19.73 3.82 20.24
CA ARG A 279 19.77 4.09 21.68
C ARG A 279 18.44 3.70 22.33
N ARG A 280 18.46 2.71 23.22
CA ARG A 280 17.30 2.38 24.02
C ARG A 280 17.19 3.37 25.17
N THR A 281 16.20 4.26 25.13
CA THR A 281 16.05 5.36 26.11
C THR A 281 15.37 4.90 27.39
N ASP A 282 14.47 3.92 27.29
CA ASP A 282 13.81 3.25 28.40
C ASP A 282 13.33 1.85 28.00
N PHE A 283 12.47 1.23 28.82
CA PHE A 283 11.92 -0.11 28.51
C PHE A 283 11.23 -0.17 27.15
N ALA A 284 10.47 0.84 26.79
CA ALA A 284 9.54 0.83 25.68
C ALA A 284 9.99 1.60 24.43
N HIS A 285 11.03 2.43 24.55
CA HIS A 285 11.42 3.33 23.49
C HIS A 285 12.85 3.10 23.00
N LEU A 286 13.00 3.05 21.68
CA LEU A 286 14.26 2.95 20.97
C LEU A 286 14.38 4.15 20.02
N GLN A 287 15.31 5.04 20.31
CA GLN A 287 15.67 6.13 19.41
C GLN A 287 16.62 5.59 18.34
N VAL A 288 16.32 5.91 17.07
CA VAL A 288 17.12 5.53 15.91
C VAL A 288 17.38 6.79 15.07
N ASP A 289 18.63 7.22 15.03
CA ASP A 289 19.08 8.33 14.23
C ASP A 289 19.88 7.78 13.03
N ILE A 290 19.48 8.08 11.81
CA ILE A 290 20.07 7.54 10.59
C ILE A 290 20.65 8.67 9.76
N THR A 291 21.96 8.77 9.73
CA THR A 291 22.67 9.71 8.85
C THR A 291 22.88 9.08 7.48
N ILE A 292 22.49 9.82 6.47
CA ILE A 292 22.53 9.43 5.06
C ILE A 292 23.57 10.28 4.36
N GLU A 293 24.59 9.62 3.81
CA GLU A 293 25.64 10.22 3.03
C GLU A 293 25.62 9.60 1.63
N ASP A 294 25.34 10.40 0.62
CA ASP A 294 25.43 9.99 -0.80
C ASP A 294 25.79 11.21 -1.66
N PRO A 295 27.07 11.46 -1.89
CA PRO A 295 27.50 12.60 -2.70
C PRO A 295 27.07 12.52 -4.17
N GLY A 296 26.60 11.34 -4.62
CA GLY A 296 26.02 11.16 -5.94
C GLY A 296 24.58 11.64 -6.06
N ALA A 297 23.87 11.82 -4.93
CA ALA A 297 22.46 12.23 -4.90
C ALA A 297 22.20 13.48 -4.08
N PHE A 298 22.96 13.73 -3.02
CA PHE A 298 22.74 14.83 -2.07
C PHE A 298 23.96 15.75 -2.01
N THR A 299 23.71 17.04 -1.76
CA THR A 299 24.78 18.06 -1.65
C THR A 299 25.47 18.07 -0.29
N LYS A 300 24.83 17.51 0.74
CA LYS A 300 25.33 17.34 2.11
C LYS A 300 24.69 16.13 2.76
N PRO A 301 25.31 15.52 3.78
CA PRO A 301 24.66 14.54 4.63
C PRO A 301 23.40 15.11 5.29
N TRP A 302 22.44 14.23 5.57
CA TRP A 302 21.21 14.57 6.29
C TRP A 302 20.81 13.41 7.21
N THR A 303 19.95 13.66 8.19
CA THR A 303 19.61 12.67 9.21
C THR A 303 18.12 12.49 9.33
N ILE A 304 17.69 11.24 9.43
CA ILE A 304 16.33 10.86 9.82
C ILE A 304 16.36 10.54 11.30
N HIS A 305 15.41 11.12 12.04
CA HIS A 305 15.19 10.82 13.46
C HIS A 305 13.93 9.98 13.58
N SER A 306 14.02 8.84 14.26
CA SER A 306 12.89 7.94 14.47
C SER A 306 12.84 7.47 15.92
N VAL A 307 11.64 7.29 16.45
CA VAL A 307 11.43 6.68 17.77
C VAL A 307 10.58 5.43 17.57
N TRP A 308 11.13 4.29 17.92
CA TRP A 308 10.46 3.02 17.83
C TRP A 308 9.86 2.65 19.18
N ASN A 309 8.61 2.19 19.17
CA ASN A 309 7.92 1.72 20.35
C ASN A 309 7.98 0.20 20.43
N LEU A 310 8.33 -0.33 21.59
CA LEU A 310 8.28 -1.77 21.85
C LEU A 310 6.82 -2.23 21.76
N ALA A 311 6.59 -3.34 21.06
CA ALA A 311 5.30 -3.99 20.88
C ALA A 311 5.28 -5.36 21.59
N PRO A 312 5.15 -5.42 22.94
CA PRO A 312 5.25 -6.65 23.69
C PRO A 312 4.09 -7.61 23.36
N GLY A 313 4.44 -8.87 23.09
CA GLY A 313 3.44 -9.88 22.75
C GLY A 313 2.95 -9.84 21.30
N GLU A 314 3.47 -8.92 20.49
CA GLU A 314 3.29 -8.97 19.04
C GLU A 314 4.35 -9.89 18.41
N GLU A 315 3.97 -10.45 17.27
CA GLU A 315 4.83 -11.23 16.41
C GLU A 315 4.81 -10.62 15.02
N ILE A 316 5.91 -10.73 14.28
CA ILE A 316 5.90 -10.37 12.87
C ILE A 316 5.13 -11.45 12.10
N GLY A 317 4.20 -11.03 11.26
CA GLY A 317 3.39 -11.90 10.42
C GLY A 317 4.16 -12.42 9.21
N GLU A 318 3.66 -13.49 8.63
CA GLU A 318 4.09 -13.92 7.31
C GLU A 318 3.44 -13.01 6.26
N TYR A 319 4.28 -12.44 5.41
CA TYR A 319 3.84 -11.63 4.28
C TYR A 319 4.39 -12.18 2.96
N VAL A 320 3.49 -12.62 2.09
CA VAL A 320 3.84 -13.12 0.76
C VAL A 320 3.38 -12.12 -0.27
N CYS A 321 4.24 -11.18 -0.61
CA CYS A 321 3.94 -10.03 -1.47
C CYS A 321 3.27 -10.41 -2.81
N ASN A 322 3.67 -11.53 -3.41
CA ASN A 322 3.09 -11.97 -4.69
C ASN A 322 1.74 -12.67 -4.55
N GLU A 323 1.31 -13.02 -3.33
CA GLU A 323 0.03 -13.68 -3.11
C GLU A 323 -1.11 -12.67 -3.26
N ASN A 324 -1.96 -12.90 -4.25
CA ASN A 324 -3.07 -11.99 -4.61
C ASN A 324 -2.64 -10.56 -5.01
N ASN A 325 -1.39 -10.35 -5.38
CA ASN A 325 -0.95 -9.04 -5.86
C ASN A 325 -1.68 -8.69 -7.17
N ARG A 326 -2.55 -7.68 -7.09
CA ARG A 326 -3.35 -7.17 -8.23
C ARG A 326 -2.76 -5.91 -8.83
N ASP A 327 -1.70 -5.37 -8.25
CA ASP A 327 -1.12 -4.09 -8.67
C ASP A 327 -0.18 -4.21 -9.87
N THR A 328 0.46 -5.36 -10.06
CA THR A 328 1.51 -5.53 -11.08
C THR A 328 1.08 -5.16 -12.50
N GLN A 329 -0.17 -5.41 -12.86
CA GLN A 329 -0.72 -5.04 -14.18
C GLN A 329 -0.98 -3.53 -14.32
N HIS A 330 -1.04 -2.79 -13.22
CA HIS A 330 -1.30 -1.36 -13.14
C HIS A 330 -0.05 -0.54 -12.81
N LEU A 331 1.03 -1.21 -12.41
CA LEU A 331 2.31 -0.58 -12.06
C LEU A 331 3.24 -0.41 -13.28
N SER A 332 3.08 -1.24 -14.32
CA SER A 332 3.96 -1.16 -15.47
C SER A 332 3.82 0.16 -16.21
N VAL A 333 4.93 0.86 -16.38
CA VAL A 333 5.03 1.96 -17.35
C VAL A 333 4.91 1.38 -18.74
N LYS A 334 3.91 1.82 -19.50
CA LYS A 334 3.73 1.46 -20.91
C LYS A 334 4.62 2.32 -21.79
#